data_369e8bc846ebc8e3c4827962a8b6f766
#
_entry.id   369e8bc846ebc8e3c4827962a8b6f766
#
_cell.length_a   1.000
_cell.length_b   1.000
_cell.length_c   1.000
_cell.angle_alpha   90.00
_cell.angle_beta   90.00
_cell.angle_gamma   90.00
#
_symmetry.space_group_name_H-M   'P 1'
#
loop_
_entity.id
_entity.type
_entity.pdbx_description
1 polymer ?
#
loop_
_entity_poly.entity_id
_entity_poly.type
_entity_poly.pdbx_seq_one_letter_code
_entity_poly.pdbx_strand_id
1 'polypeptide(L)'
;DFKRLGLSHLISVSGLHVGIIVLLIECLLLWLLRSALVIFPWPWRLENPFNYLIATGLIAAVFYSALTGFSVPAQRSVLMLAVLSGTIFLRCYYSKWQIWWLALLVVLLLNPLSALNVGFWLSFLSVASLLLIPIGTRGEKRRFHHYAVSLIQAQLAVTLVSSVLAAVLFNQIPVGGLLANLVAIPWFSFVLTPFALLSVIIPIAAPLELVVFLSEKTLQLMHIFSSYFPLYPVAHLPFTFIGLLAFALVLIILPTGTGLKPWAVIMLLALWCYQPKAVARQEAVLTVFDVGQGLSILIQTHSHAMLYDTGERSFYRDLQQNLLALGVRKLSLLMLSHHDQDHDGNWLNISRYWQVDKILAGQAQAYVVPVSYTHLRAHETRGN
;
A
#
# COMPACT_ATOMS: atom_id res chain seq x y z
N ASP A 1 -4.93 -5.81 -9.91
CA ASP A 1 -6.12 -5.19 -9.33
C ASP A 1 -5.83 -4.60 -7.93
N PHE A 2 -5.32 -5.39 -6.97
CA PHE A 2 -5.01 -4.91 -5.61
C PHE A 2 -4.06 -3.70 -5.59
N LYS A 3 -3.00 -3.68 -6.42
CA LYS A 3 -2.10 -2.52 -6.53
C LYS A 3 -2.83 -1.28 -7.07
N ARG A 4 -3.70 -1.44 -8.08
CA ARG A 4 -4.49 -0.34 -8.66
C ARG A 4 -5.43 0.31 -7.66
N LEU A 5 -5.97 -0.48 -6.76
CA LEU A 5 -6.89 -0.02 -5.72
C LEU A 5 -6.17 0.35 -4.40
N GLY A 6 -4.84 0.28 -4.33
CA GLY A 6 -4.11 0.54 -3.09
C GLY A 6 -4.38 -0.47 -1.97
N LEU A 7 -4.89 -1.66 -2.32
CA LEU A 7 -5.33 -2.71 -1.38
C LEU A 7 -4.28 -3.79 -1.16
N SER A 8 -3.06 -3.62 -1.68
CA SER A 8 -1.99 -4.63 -1.55
C SER A 8 -1.69 -5.02 -0.11
N HIS A 9 -1.94 -4.12 0.83
CA HIS A 9 -1.75 -4.34 2.26
C HIS A 9 -2.79 -5.30 2.87
N LEU A 10 -3.93 -5.55 2.20
CA LEU A 10 -4.97 -6.48 2.67
C LEU A 10 -4.67 -7.95 2.32
N ILE A 11 -3.79 -8.18 1.34
CA ILE A 11 -3.37 -9.55 0.97
C ILE A 11 -2.44 -10.13 2.04
N SER A 12 -1.60 -9.29 2.64
CA SER A 12 -0.74 -9.68 3.73
C SER A 12 -1.48 -9.54 5.06
N VAL A 13 -1.13 -10.40 6.02
CA VAL A 13 -1.65 -10.26 7.39
C VAL A 13 -1.25 -8.88 7.92
N SER A 14 -2.24 -8.03 8.16
CA SER A 14 -2.04 -6.66 8.62
C SER A 14 -2.17 -6.55 10.14
N GLY A 15 -1.63 -5.46 10.70
CA GLY A 15 -1.80 -5.15 12.11
C GLY A 15 -3.25 -5.00 12.55
N LEU A 16 -4.13 -4.58 11.63
CA LEU A 16 -5.56 -4.49 11.87
C LEU A 16 -6.16 -5.88 12.12
N HIS A 17 -5.76 -6.89 11.36
CA HIS A 17 -6.22 -8.27 11.57
C HIS A 17 -5.81 -8.80 12.95
N VAL A 18 -4.55 -8.55 13.38
CA VAL A 18 -4.10 -8.89 14.74
C VAL A 18 -4.97 -8.20 15.78
N GLY A 19 -5.21 -6.89 15.64
CA GLY A 19 -6.04 -6.13 16.58
C GLY A 19 -7.49 -6.62 16.66
N ILE A 20 -8.10 -6.98 15.54
CA ILE A 20 -9.47 -7.51 15.50
C ILE A 20 -9.56 -8.87 16.18
N ILE A 21 -8.59 -9.75 15.97
CA ILE A 21 -8.57 -11.07 16.60
C ILE A 21 -8.40 -10.94 18.11
N VAL A 22 -7.50 -10.06 18.55
CA VAL A 22 -7.36 -9.75 19.99
C VAL A 22 -8.70 -9.27 20.55
N LEU A 23 -9.35 -8.31 19.90
CA LEU A 23 -10.65 -7.79 20.32
C LEU A 23 -11.73 -8.88 20.38
N LEU A 24 -11.81 -9.76 19.38
CA LEU A 24 -12.77 -10.85 19.33
C LEU A 24 -12.55 -11.85 20.45
N ILE A 25 -11.29 -12.21 20.73
CA ILE A 25 -10.94 -13.12 21.84
C ILE A 25 -11.24 -12.48 23.18
N GLU A 26 -10.92 -11.19 23.36
CA GLU A 26 -11.24 -10.45 24.59
C GLU A 26 -12.76 -10.34 24.81
N CYS A 27 -13.53 -10.02 23.76
CA CYS A 27 -14.99 -9.99 23.84
C CYS A 27 -15.60 -11.35 24.18
N LEU A 28 -15.09 -12.42 23.55
CA LEU A 28 -15.51 -13.79 23.85
C LEU A 28 -15.19 -14.17 25.29
N LEU A 29 -13.99 -13.88 25.75
CA LEU A 29 -13.56 -14.15 27.13
C LEU A 29 -14.43 -13.40 28.14
N LEU A 30 -14.67 -12.11 27.90
CA LEU A 30 -15.57 -11.31 28.74
C LEU A 30 -16.99 -11.86 28.75
N TRP A 31 -17.51 -12.30 27.61
CA TRP A 31 -18.83 -12.92 27.53
C TRP A 31 -18.86 -14.24 28.32
N LEU A 32 -17.87 -15.10 28.16
CA LEU A 32 -17.77 -16.36 28.89
C LEU A 32 -17.66 -16.12 30.41
N LEU A 33 -16.80 -15.18 30.83
CA LEU A 33 -16.65 -14.83 32.27
C LEU A 33 -17.96 -14.30 32.85
N ARG A 34 -18.66 -13.41 32.13
CA ARG A 34 -19.96 -12.89 32.58
C ARG A 34 -21.01 -14.01 32.68
N SER A 35 -21.08 -14.90 31.68
CA SER A 35 -22.00 -16.03 31.68
C SER A 35 -21.68 -17.03 32.83
N ALA A 36 -20.40 -17.29 33.05
CA ALA A 36 -19.98 -18.16 34.16
C ALA A 36 -20.34 -17.57 35.54
N LEU A 37 -20.19 -16.24 35.71
CA LEU A 37 -20.56 -15.56 36.97
C LEU A 37 -22.07 -15.54 37.21
N VAL A 38 -22.89 -15.57 36.14
CA VAL A 38 -24.35 -15.71 36.28
C VAL A 38 -24.76 -17.13 36.67
N ILE A 39 -24.07 -18.15 36.12
CA ILE A 39 -24.39 -19.57 36.39
C ILE A 39 -23.80 -20.03 37.72
N PHE A 40 -22.59 -19.58 38.06
CA PHE A 40 -21.89 -19.89 39.27
C PHE A 40 -21.51 -18.60 40.00
N PRO A 41 -22.33 -18.09 40.91
CA PRO A 41 -22.00 -16.89 41.70
C PRO A 41 -20.91 -17.22 42.75
N TRP A 42 -19.69 -17.45 42.28
CA TRP A 42 -18.54 -17.76 43.11
C TRP A 42 -17.82 -16.48 43.55
N PRO A 43 -17.29 -16.42 44.80
CA PRO A 43 -16.71 -15.22 45.39
C PRO A 43 -15.30 -14.87 44.87
N TRP A 44 -14.84 -15.45 43.76
CA TRP A 44 -13.55 -15.10 43.18
C TRP A 44 -13.62 -13.71 42.55
N ARG A 45 -13.29 -12.71 43.35
CA ARG A 45 -12.95 -11.39 42.82
C ARG A 45 -11.57 -11.50 42.19
N LEU A 46 -11.51 -11.56 40.86
CA LEU A 46 -10.25 -11.37 40.16
C LEU A 46 -9.69 -10.00 40.53
N GLU A 47 -8.56 -9.97 41.22
CA GLU A 47 -7.97 -8.76 41.80
C GLU A 47 -7.67 -7.69 40.74
N ASN A 48 -7.51 -8.02 39.47
CA ASN A 48 -7.33 -7.11 38.38
C ASN A 48 -7.78 -7.75 37.02
N PRO A 49 -9.09 -7.80 36.71
CA PRO A 49 -9.57 -8.46 35.51
C PRO A 49 -8.98 -7.85 34.23
N PHE A 50 -8.59 -6.59 34.30
CA PHE A 50 -7.99 -5.86 33.19
C PHE A 50 -6.60 -6.40 32.82
N ASN A 51 -5.76 -6.78 33.77
CA ASN A 51 -4.45 -7.37 33.51
C ASN A 51 -4.56 -8.74 32.82
N TYR A 52 -5.56 -9.53 33.17
CA TYR A 52 -5.81 -10.82 32.51
C TYR A 52 -6.25 -10.63 31.05
N LEU A 53 -7.09 -9.62 30.77
CA LEU A 53 -7.48 -9.29 29.40
C LEU A 53 -6.27 -8.88 28.57
N ILE A 54 -5.42 -7.99 29.09
CA ILE A 54 -4.20 -7.57 28.37
C ILE A 54 -3.28 -8.76 28.09
N ALA A 55 -3.07 -9.63 29.08
CA ALA A 55 -2.22 -10.80 28.92
C ALA A 55 -2.80 -11.79 27.88
N THR A 56 -4.11 -12.08 27.95
CA THR A 56 -4.78 -12.95 26.97
C THR A 56 -4.78 -12.35 25.56
N GLY A 57 -4.98 -11.04 25.43
CA GLY A 57 -4.88 -10.32 24.16
C GLY A 57 -3.49 -10.43 23.54
N LEU A 58 -2.43 -10.28 24.34
CA LEU A 58 -1.05 -10.43 23.87
C LEU A 58 -0.75 -11.88 23.47
N ILE A 59 -1.18 -12.86 24.26
CA ILE A 59 -1.03 -14.29 23.92
C ILE A 59 -1.76 -14.61 22.62
N ALA A 60 -2.97 -14.12 22.44
CA ALA A 60 -3.76 -14.28 21.21
C ALA A 60 -3.05 -13.67 19.98
N ALA A 61 -2.46 -12.48 20.14
CA ALA A 61 -1.70 -11.81 19.07
C ALA A 61 -0.46 -12.61 18.66
N VAL A 62 0.29 -13.13 19.63
CA VAL A 62 1.47 -13.98 19.39
C VAL A 62 1.06 -15.29 18.70
N PHE A 63 0.00 -15.95 19.20
CA PHE A 63 -0.51 -17.19 18.62
C PHE A 63 -0.98 -17.00 17.18
N TYR A 64 -1.74 -15.95 16.92
CA TYR A 64 -2.18 -15.63 15.55
C TYR A 64 -0.99 -15.29 14.62
N SER A 65 0.01 -14.55 15.14
CA SER A 65 1.22 -14.26 14.37
C SER A 65 2.00 -15.54 14.04
N ALA A 66 2.03 -16.53 14.96
CA ALA A 66 2.61 -17.85 14.72
C ALA A 66 1.85 -18.63 13.64
N LEU A 67 0.51 -18.66 13.69
CA LEU A 67 -0.34 -19.29 12.67
C LEU A 67 -0.11 -18.71 11.27
N THR A 68 0.21 -17.42 11.19
CA THR A 68 0.47 -16.72 9.90
C THR A 68 1.94 -16.74 9.50
N GLY A 69 2.76 -17.59 10.12
CA GLY A 69 4.18 -17.76 9.81
C GLY A 69 5.05 -16.58 10.22
N PHE A 70 4.69 -15.82 11.26
CA PHE A 70 5.42 -14.65 11.74
C PHE A 70 5.76 -13.66 10.61
N SER A 71 4.79 -13.35 9.76
CA SER A 71 5.00 -12.34 8.72
C SER A 71 5.49 -11.02 9.33
N VAL A 72 6.36 -10.28 8.63
CA VAL A 72 6.96 -9.04 9.13
C VAL A 72 5.93 -8.00 9.62
N PRO A 73 4.77 -7.80 8.95
CA PRO A 73 3.71 -6.93 9.47
C PRO A 73 3.08 -7.44 10.77
N ALA A 74 2.88 -8.76 10.91
CA ALA A 74 2.32 -9.36 12.12
C ALA A 74 3.28 -9.23 13.31
N GLN A 75 4.57 -9.50 13.11
CA GLN A 75 5.61 -9.30 14.14
C GLN A 75 5.62 -7.86 14.67
N ARG A 76 5.59 -6.86 13.78
CA ARG A 76 5.54 -5.45 14.20
C ARG A 76 4.31 -5.14 15.03
N SER A 77 3.16 -5.68 14.66
CA SER A 77 1.91 -5.46 15.38
C SER A 77 1.93 -6.09 16.76
N VAL A 78 2.49 -7.29 16.88
CA VAL A 78 2.71 -7.95 18.19
C VAL A 78 3.66 -7.13 19.05
N LEU A 79 4.76 -6.61 18.51
CA LEU A 79 5.70 -5.78 19.25
C LEU A 79 5.06 -4.46 19.71
N MET A 80 4.30 -3.78 18.84
CA MET A 80 3.55 -2.58 19.23
C MET A 80 2.55 -2.86 20.36
N LEU A 81 1.82 -3.98 20.24
CA LEU A 81 0.87 -4.42 21.27
C LEU A 81 1.60 -4.79 22.56
N ALA A 82 2.75 -5.47 22.50
CA ALA A 82 3.56 -5.82 23.65
C ALA A 82 4.05 -4.58 24.40
N VAL A 83 4.52 -3.55 23.68
CA VAL A 83 4.92 -2.28 24.28
C VAL A 83 3.72 -1.60 24.93
N LEU A 84 2.59 -1.51 24.27
CA LEU A 84 1.36 -0.94 24.82
C LEU A 84 0.92 -1.72 26.07
N SER A 85 0.85 -3.03 25.99
CA SER A 85 0.49 -3.91 27.11
C SER A 85 1.46 -3.77 28.27
N GLY A 86 2.76 -3.72 28.00
CA GLY A 86 3.81 -3.53 28.99
C GLY A 86 3.67 -2.21 29.75
N THR A 87 3.39 -1.11 29.05
CA THR A 87 3.19 0.21 29.71
C THR A 87 1.98 0.19 30.63
N ILE A 88 0.91 -0.48 30.21
CA ILE A 88 -0.31 -0.61 31.06
C ILE A 88 -0.04 -1.51 32.25
N PHE A 89 0.61 -2.67 32.02
CA PHE A 89 0.91 -3.64 33.08
C PHE A 89 1.84 -3.08 34.14
N LEU A 90 2.87 -2.33 33.72
CA LEU A 90 3.81 -1.64 34.58
C LEU A 90 3.24 -0.34 35.19
N ARG A 91 1.99 0.01 34.88
CA ARG A 91 1.30 1.24 35.31
C ARG A 91 2.09 2.51 34.96
N CYS A 92 2.77 2.51 33.82
CA CYS A 92 3.50 3.66 33.33
C CYS A 92 2.53 4.70 32.72
N TYR A 93 2.58 5.93 33.18
CA TYR A 93 1.75 7.02 32.68
C TYR A 93 2.42 7.72 31.48
N TYR A 94 2.51 7.01 30.35
CA TYR A 94 3.04 7.56 29.12
C TYR A 94 1.92 8.16 28.25
N SER A 95 2.22 9.24 27.57
CA SER A 95 1.36 9.74 26.51
C SER A 95 1.31 8.78 25.33
N LYS A 96 0.25 8.86 24.50
CA LYS A 96 0.12 8.02 23.30
C LYS A 96 1.33 8.16 22.37
N TRP A 97 1.92 9.35 22.26
CA TRP A 97 3.12 9.61 21.47
C TRP A 97 4.37 8.99 22.07
N GLN A 98 4.53 8.99 23.38
CA GLN A 98 5.66 8.32 24.04
C GLN A 98 5.59 6.80 23.83
N ILE A 99 4.41 6.20 23.92
CA ILE A 99 4.20 4.78 23.64
C ILE A 99 4.55 4.48 22.18
N TRP A 100 4.14 5.33 21.26
CA TRP A 100 4.45 5.20 19.83
C TRP A 100 5.97 5.27 19.56
N TRP A 101 6.66 6.25 20.16
CA TRP A 101 8.12 6.36 20.05
C TRP A 101 8.83 5.17 20.68
N LEU A 102 8.36 4.69 21.83
CA LEU A 102 8.90 3.51 22.50
C LEU A 102 8.74 2.25 21.62
N ALA A 103 7.57 2.06 21.02
CA ALA A 103 7.33 0.95 20.11
C ALA A 103 8.24 1.01 18.86
N LEU A 104 8.42 2.21 18.28
CA LEU A 104 9.33 2.44 17.17
C LEU A 104 10.78 2.11 17.56
N LEU A 105 11.23 2.58 18.72
CA LEU A 105 12.56 2.30 19.25
C LEU A 105 12.78 0.78 19.44
N VAL A 106 11.83 0.09 20.08
CA VAL A 106 11.93 -1.36 20.32
C VAL A 106 12.04 -2.14 19.01
N VAL A 107 11.21 -1.81 18.01
CA VAL A 107 11.27 -2.49 16.72
C VAL A 107 12.61 -2.24 16.02
N LEU A 108 13.15 -1.03 16.07
CA LEU A 108 14.45 -0.70 15.46
C LEU A 108 15.63 -1.35 16.22
N LEU A 109 15.56 -1.47 17.53
CA LEU A 109 16.59 -2.16 18.31
C LEU A 109 16.63 -3.67 18.01
N LEU A 110 15.45 -4.30 17.83
CA LEU A 110 15.35 -5.72 17.49
C LEU A 110 15.71 -6.01 16.04
N ASN A 111 15.37 -5.10 15.14
CA ASN A 111 15.68 -5.23 13.72
C ASN A 111 15.95 -3.86 13.09
N PRO A 112 17.21 -3.38 13.11
CA PRO A 112 17.57 -2.08 12.54
C PRO A 112 17.29 -1.93 11.05
N LEU A 113 17.38 -3.04 10.30
CA LEU A 113 17.11 -3.05 8.85
C LEU A 113 15.62 -2.83 8.52
N SER A 114 14.74 -2.91 9.52
CA SER A 114 13.32 -2.60 9.33
C SER A 114 13.10 -1.19 8.78
N ALA A 115 13.97 -0.23 9.10
CA ALA A 115 13.88 1.14 8.58
C ALA A 115 14.00 1.24 7.05
N LEU A 116 14.63 0.26 6.40
CA LEU A 116 14.74 0.19 4.94
C LEU A 116 13.48 -0.39 4.29
N ASN A 117 12.58 -0.99 5.08
CA ASN A 117 11.38 -1.61 4.58
C ASN A 117 10.22 -0.61 4.51
N VAL A 118 9.65 -0.45 3.31
CA VAL A 118 8.49 0.40 3.05
C VAL A 118 7.31 0.10 4.00
N GLY A 119 7.06 -1.18 4.26
CA GLY A 119 5.99 -1.60 5.15
C GLY A 119 6.19 -1.16 6.61
N PHE A 120 7.42 -0.93 7.05
CA PHE A 120 7.71 -0.36 8.37
C PHE A 120 7.14 1.07 8.46
N TRP A 121 7.46 1.92 7.51
CA TRP A 121 6.96 3.29 7.47
C TRP A 121 5.46 3.36 7.29
N LEU A 122 4.88 2.50 6.42
CA LEU A 122 3.42 2.39 6.27
C LEU A 122 2.73 2.10 7.60
N SER A 123 3.24 1.14 8.39
CA SER A 123 2.64 0.78 9.68
C SER A 123 2.75 1.92 10.70
N PHE A 124 3.96 2.45 10.91
CA PHE A 124 4.19 3.47 11.93
C PHE A 124 3.51 4.80 11.59
N LEU A 125 3.58 5.24 10.33
CA LEU A 125 2.95 6.50 9.90
C LEU A 125 1.42 6.40 9.87
N SER A 126 0.86 5.22 9.55
CA SER A 126 -0.58 5.01 9.67
C SER A 126 -1.06 5.13 11.12
N VAL A 127 -0.35 4.52 12.07
CA VAL A 127 -0.67 4.68 13.49
C VAL A 127 -0.48 6.14 13.95
N ALA A 128 0.61 6.79 13.54
CA ALA A 128 0.84 8.21 13.85
C ALA A 128 -0.29 9.10 13.34
N SER A 129 -0.78 8.85 12.11
CA SER A 129 -1.91 9.60 11.55
C SER A 129 -3.19 9.45 12.35
N LEU A 130 -3.44 8.25 12.89
CA LEU A 130 -4.59 7.98 13.76
C LEU A 130 -4.45 8.69 15.11
N LEU A 131 -3.23 8.81 15.66
CA LEU A 131 -2.98 9.53 16.92
C LEU A 131 -3.22 11.04 16.81
N LEU A 132 -3.12 11.61 15.60
CA LEU A 132 -3.42 13.02 15.33
C LEU A 132 -4.91 13.34 15.30
N ILE A 133 -5.78 12.34 15.15
CA ILE A 133 -7.22 12.54 15.09
C ILE A 133 -7.74 12.70 16.53
N PRO A 134 -8.39 13.83 16.83
CA PRO A 134 -9.02 13.99 18.13
C PRO A 134 -10.26 13.09 18.19
N ILE A 135 -10.17 11.99 18.93
CA ILE A 135 -11.33 11.17 19.27
C ILE A 135 -12.11 11.95 20.31
N GLY A 136 -13.07 12.74 19.83
CA GLY A 136 -13.81 13.68 20.68
C GLY A 136 -14.83 13.00 21.57
N THR A 137 -14.65 13.17 22.88
CA THR A 137 -15.61 12.86 23.95
C THR A 137 -16.51 14.07 24.22
N ARG A 138 -17.21 14.60 23.25
CA ARG A 138 -18.12 15.73 23.45
C ARG A 138 -19.59 15.29 23.32
N GLY A 139 -20.26 15.11 24.46
CA GLY A 139 -21.72 15.13 24.61
C GLY A 139 -22.45 13.84 24.19
N GLU A 140 -23.23 13.26 25.09
CA GLU A 140 -23.93 11.97 24.93
C GLU A 140 -24.99 11.91 23.80
N LYS A 141 -25.52 13.04 23.31
CA LYS A 141 -26.65 13.06 22.41
C LYS A 141 -26.38 12.86 20.91
N ARG A 142 -25.11 12.77 20.48
CA ARG A 142 -24.74 12.54 19.06
C ARG A 142 -23.68 11.45 18.87
N ARG A 143 -23.66 10.43 19.68
CA ARG A 143 -22.64 9.37 19.65
C ARG A 143 -22.42 8.77 18.24
N PHE A 144 -23.47 8.32 17.58
CA PHE A 144 -23.36 7.64 16.30
C PHE A 144 -22.75 8.51 15.19
N HIS A 145 -23.18 9.75 15.05
CA HIS A 145 -22.63 10.68 14.05
C HIS A 145 -21.17 10.98 14.31
N HIS A 146 -20.76 11.20 15.56
CA HIS A 146 -19.36 11.44 15.90
C HIS A 146 -18.46 10.23 15.64
N TYR A 147 -18.94 9.01 15.92
CA TYR A 147 -18.20 7.79 15.58
C TYR A 147 -18.06 7.63 14.08
N ALA A 148 -19.11 7.82 13.30
CA ALA A 148 -19.05 7.74 11.84
C ALA A 148 -18.08 8.77 11.25
N VAL A 149 -18.11 10.02 11.71
CA VAL A 149 -17.18 11.06 11.27
C VAL A 149 -15.74 10.71 11.66
N SER A 150 -15.50 10.22 12.87
CA SER A 150 -14.16 9.81 13.31
C SER A 150 -13.63 8.64 12.51
N LEU A 151 -14.45 7.66 12.15
CA LEU A 151 -14.08 6.54 11.29
C LEU A 151 -13.69 7.02 9.88
N ILE A 152 -14.49 7.93 9.31
CA ILE A 152 -14.18 8.50 7.99
C ILE A 152 -12.88 9.30 8.05
N GLN A 153 -12.66 10.11 9.09
CA GLN A 153 -11.43 10.87 9.28
C GLN A 153 -10.22 9.93 9.44
N ALA A 154 -10.35 8.86 10.22
CA ALA A 154 -9.32 7.84 10.38
C ALA A 154 -8.97 7.19 9.03
N GLN A 155 -9.99 6.79 8.27
CA GLN A 155 -9.82 6.19 6.96
C GLN A 155 -9.15 7.16 5.98
N LEU A 156 -9.59 8.42 5.96
CA LEU A 156 -8.97 9.46 5.13
C LEU A 156 -7.50 9.67 5.50
N ALA A 157 -7.16 9.77 6.78
CA ALA A 157 -5.80 9.99 7.24
C ALA A 157 -4.87 8.83 6.83
N VAL A 158 -5.28 7.59 7.07
CA VAL A 158 -4.50 6.40 6.68
C VAL A 158 -4.35 6.31 5.16
N THR A 159 -5.41 6.55 4.40
CA THR A 159 -5.36 6.51 2.94
C THR A 159 -4.48 7.61 2.37
N LEU A 160 -4.54 8.82 2.91
CA LEU A 160 -3.67 9.92 2.49
C LEU A 160 -2.18 9.57 2.73
N VAL A 161 -1.85 9.09 3.93
CA VAL A 161 -0.47 8.68 4.25
C VAL A 161 0.00 7.56 3.32
N SER A 162 -0.81 6.53 3.11
CA SER A 162 -0.45 5.41 2.22
C SER A 162 -0.33 5.86 0.75
N SER A 163 -1.17 6.77 0.29
CA SER A 163 -1.10 7.31 -1.08
C SER A 163 0.16 8.14 -1.31
N VAL A 164 0.59 8.92 -0.31
CA VAL A 164 1.84 9.67 -0.39
C VAL A 164 3.04 8.76 -0.40
N LEU A 165 3.07 7.75 0.48
CA LEU A 165 4.14 6.77 0.45
C LEU A 165 4.16 6.01 -0.88
N ALA A 166 3.01 5.69 -1.45
CA ALA A 166 2.91 5.07 -2.77
C ALA A 166 3.43 6.02 -3.87
N ALA A 167 3.10 7.30 -3.82
CA ALA A 167 3.61 8.30 -4.76
C ALA A 167 5.12 8.45 -4.70
N VAL A 168 5.69 8.47 -3.48
CA VAL A 168 7.13 8.67 -3.27
C VAL A 168 7.95 7.43 -3.61
N LEU A 169 7.47 6.25 -3.23
CA LEU A 169 8.24 5.01 -3.31
C LEU A 169 7.96 4.22 -4.60
N PHE A 170 6.77 4.35 -5.15
CA PHE A 170 6.34 3.61 -6.34
C PHE A 170 6.00 4.50 -7.52
N ASN A 171 6.16 5.83 -7.41
CA ASN A 171 5.80 6.83 -8.42
C ASN A 171 4.36 6.67 -8.95
N GLN A 172 3.43 6.28 -8.08
CA GLN A 172 2.03 6.01 -8.44
C GLN A 172 1.09 6.41 -7.31
N ILE A 173 -0.08 6.94 -7.69
CA ILE A 173 -1.18 7.22 -6.75
C ILE A 173 -2.37 6.32 -7.13
N PRO A 174 -2.82 5.43 -6.23
CA PRO A 174 -4.04 4.67 -6.41
C PRO A 174 -5.26 5.57 -6.14
N VAL A 175 -5.77 6.26 -7.16
CA VAL A 175 -6.88 7.22 -7.02
C VAL A 175 -8.15 6.54 -6.47
N GLY A 176 -8.41 5.29 -6.88
CA GLY A 176 -9.53 4.49 -6.36
C GLY A 176 -9.34 4.02 -4.91
N GLY A 177 -8.15 4.17 -4.34
CA GLY A 177 -7.79 3.61 -3.04
C GLY A 177 -8.63 4.11 -1.88
N LEU A 178 -9.06 5.38 -1.91
CA LEU A 178 -9.92 5.94 -0.87
C LEU A 178 -11.27 5.23 -0.80
N LEU A 179 -11.94 5.11 -1.93
CA LEU A 179 -13.25 4.45 -2.01
C LEU A 179 -13.13 2.94 -1.79
N ALA A 180 -12.11 2.34 -2.40
CA ALA A 180 -11.85 0.92 -2.25
C ALA A 180 -11.57 0.54 -0.79
N ASN A 181 -10.72 1.28 -0.08
CA ASN A 181 -10.37 1.02 1.31
C ASN A 181 -11.56 1.21 2.25
N LEU A 182 -12.45 2.19 1.98
CA LEU A 182 -13.63 2.45 2.80
C LEU A 182 -14.56 1.23 2.86
N VAL A 183 -14.64 0.46 1.78
CA VAL A 183 -15.47 -0.75 1.68
C VAL A 183 -14.66 -2.01 1.98
N ALA A 184 -13.47 -2.13 1.39
CA ALA A 184 -12.66 -3.33 1.49
C ALA A 184 -12.15 -3.59 2.92
N ILE A 185 -11.69 -2.56 3.63
CA ILE A 185 -11.16 -2.75 4.99
C ILE A 185 -12.22 -3.35 5.94
N PRO A 186 -13.44 -2.79 6.08
CA PRO A 186 -14.47 -3.42 6.89
C PRO A 186 -14.85 -4.82 6.40
N TRP A 187 -14.96 -5.00 5.08
CA TRP A 187 -15.31 -6.28 4.49
C TRP A 187 -14.29 -7.39 4.80
N PHE A 188 -13.02 -7.15 4.53
CA PHE A 188 -11.96 -8.10 4.83
C PHE A 188 -11.84 -8.37 6.32
N SER A 189 -11.96 -7.31 7.15
CA SER A 189 -11.71 -7.39 8.58
C SER A 189 -12.85 -8.03 9.37
N PHE A 190 -14.10 -7.72 9.05
CA PHE A 190 -15.25 -8.16 9.83
C PHE A 190 -16.03 -9.31 9.18
N VAL A 191 -15.79 -9.59 7.89
CA VAL A 191 -16.47 -10.68 7.20
C VAL A 191 -15.46 -11.76 6.81
N LEU A 192 -14.56 -11.49 5.89
CA LEU A 192 -13.67 -12.53 5.35
C LEU A 192 -12.76 -13.14 6.42
N THR A 193 -12.08 -12.33 7.22
CA THR A 193 -11.12 -12.84 8.23
C THR A 193 -11.80 -13.67 9.32
N PRO A 194 -12.92 -13.26 9.95
CA PRO A 194 -13.61 -14.11 10.92
C PRO A 194 -14.14 -15.43 10.34
N PHE A 195 -14.72 -15.39 9.13
CA PHE A 195 -15.20 -16.61 8.48
C PHE A 195 -14.05 -17.53 8.07
N ALA A 196 -12.90 -16.98 7.62
CA ALA A 196 -11.72 -17.76 7.34
C ALA A 196 -11.18 -18.46 8.60
N LEU A 197 -11.13 -17.77 9.74
CA LEU A 197 -10.72 -18.36 11.01
C LEU A 197 -11.71 -19.43 11.48
N LEU A 198 -13.01 -19.16 11.36
CA LEU A 198 -14.05 -20.14 11.67
C LEU A 198 -13.91 -21.41 10.82
N SER A 199 -13.58 -21.29 9.54
CA SER A 199 -13.38 -22.44 8.65
C SER A 199 -12.17 -23.31 9.04
N VAL A 200 -11.16 -22.71 9.70
CA VAL A 200 -10.01 -23.47 10.24
C VAL A 200 -10.36 -24.18 11.57
N ILE A 201 -11.17 -23.54 12.41
CA ILE A 201 -11.56 -24.09 13.72
C ILE A 201 -12.62 -25.18 13.58
N ILE A 202 -13.56 -24.97 12.67
CA ILE A 202 -14.69 -25.92 12.41
C ILE A 202 -14.36 -26.72 11.15
N PRO A 203 -13.91 -27.96 11.25
CA PRO A 203 -13.48 -28.76 10.10
C PRO A 203 -14.69 -29.35 9.34
N ILE A 204 -15.62 -28.49 8.91
CA ILE A 204 -16.78 -28.82 8.10
C ILE A 204 -16.62 -28.10 6.76
N ALA A 205 -17.07 -28.72 5.66
CA ALA A 205 -16.92 -28.15 4.32
C ALA A 205 -17.65 -26.80 4.15
N ALA A 206 -18.84 -26.66 4.73
CA ALA A 206 -19.70 -25.50 4.49
C ALA A 206 -19.08 -24.13 4.83
N PRO A 207 -18.38 -23.89 5.98
CA PRO A 207 -17.71 -22.62 6.22
C PRO A 207 -16.57 -22.35 5.22
N LEU A 208 -15.83 -23.38 4.81
CA LEU A 208 -14.76 -23.25 3.84
C LEU A 208 -15.30 -22.87 2.45
N GLU A 209 -16.35 -23.56 1.99
CA GLU A 209 -17.03 -23.26 0.71
C GLU A 209 -17.57 -21.82 0.71
N LEU A 210 -18.17 -21.37 1.82
CA LEU A 210 -18.65 -20.00 1.96
C LEU A 210 -17.49 -18.99 1.84
N VAL A 211 -16.36 -19.23 2.50
CA VAL A 211 -15.17 -18.35 2.41
C VAL A 211 -14.63 -18.30 1.00
N VAL A 212 -14.52 -19.44 0.31
CA VAL A 212 -14.09 -19.52 -1.10
C VAL A 212 -15.03 -18.70 -1.97
N PHE A 213 -16.35 -18.93 -1.86
CA PHE A 213 -17.37 -18.19 -2.62
C PHE A 213 -17.29 -16.68 -2.37
N LEU A 214 -17.21 -16.24 -1.11
CA LEU A 214 -17.10 -14.82 -0.77
C LEU A 214 -15.79 -14.22 -1.31
N SER A 215 -14.69 -14.96 -1.25
CA SER A 215 -13.39 -14.51 -1.79
C SER A 215 -13.44 -14.34 -3.29
N GLU A 216 -14.00 -15.31 -4.03
CA GLU A 216 -14.16 -15.22 -5.49
C GLU A 216 -15.02 -14.02 -5.90
N LYS A 217 -16.18 -13.82 -5.22
CA LYS A 217 -17.04 -12.67 -5.49
C LYS A 217 -16.35 -11.34 -5.19
N THR A 218 -15.58 -11.30 -4.11
CA THR A 218 -14.77 -10.12 -3.76
C THR A 218 -13.74 -9.82 -4.85
N LEU A 219 -13.02 -10.83 -5.34
CA LEU A 219 -12.04 -10.67 -6.42
C LEU A 219 -12.69 -10.20 -7.72
N GLN A 220 -13.87 -10.75 -8.08
CA GLN A 220 -14.62 -10.31 -9.26
C GLN A 220 -15.04 -8.84 -9.15
N LEU A 221 -15.59 -8.43 -8.01
CA LEU A 221 -15.99 -7.04 -7.76
C LEU A 221 -14.77 -6.10 -7.79
N MET A 222 -13.65 -6.50 -7.18
CA MET A 222 -12.41 -5.72 -7.20
C MET A 222 -11.85 -5.59 -8.62
N HIS A 223 -11.95 -6.62 -9.45
CA HIS A 223 -11.52 -6.56 -10.85
C HIS A 223 -12.35 -5.55 -11.63
N ILE A 224 -13.67 -5.61 -11.50
CA ILE A 224 -14.58 -4.64 -12.14
C ILE A 224 -14.28 -3.24 -11.66
N PHE A 225 -14.15 -3.04 -10.34
CA PHE A 225 -13.89 -1.73 -9.77
C PHE A 225 -12.52 -1.17 -10.20
N SER A 226 -11.49 -2.02 -10.29
CA SER A 226 -10.15 -1.61 -10.71
C SER A 226 -10.09 -1.13 -12.17
N SER A 227 -11.01 -1.56 -13.02
CA SER A 227 -11.05 -1.10 -14.42
C SER A 227 -11.50 0.36 -14.56
N TYR A 228 -12.28 0.87 -13.61
CA TYR A 228 -12.71 2.27 -13.58
C TYR A 228 -11.70 3.24 -12.96
N PHE A 229 -10.76 2.73 -12.17
CA PHE A 229 -9.77 3.56 -11.45
C PHE A 229 -8.35 3.20 -11.87
N PRO A 230 -7.80 3.89 -12.89
CA PRO A 230 -6.42 3.67 -13.29
C PRO A 230 -5.46 4.15 -12.19
N LEU A 231 -4.28 3.54 -12.15
CA LEU A 231 -3.14 4.08 -11.40
C LEU A 231 -2.70 5.39 -12.05
N TYR A 232 -2.55 6.42 -11.25
CA TYR A 232 -2.05 7.70 -11.74
C TYR A 232 -0.52 7.74 -11.56
N PRO A 233 0.26 7.78 -12.66
CA PRO A 233 1.70 7.86 -12.57
C PRO A 233 2.10 9.25 -12.07
N VAL A 234 3.06 9.28 -11.15
CA VAL A 234 3.63 10.51 -10.62
C VAL A 234 5.09 10.59 -11.05
N ALA A 235 5.51 11.73 -11.55
CA ALA A 235 6.92 11.95 -11.85
C ALA A 235 7.78 11.88 -10.58
N HIS A 236 9.06 11.55 -10.73
CA HIS A 236 10.00 11.58 -9.62
C HIS A 236 9.99 12.93 -8.92
N LEU A 237 9.59 12.94 -7.66
CA LEU A 237 9.54 14.15 -6.84
C LEU A 237 10.91 14.40 -6.20
N PRO A 238 11.48 15.60 -6.34
CA PRO A 238 12.65 16.00 -5.55
C PRO A 238 12.37 15.95 -4.05
N PHE A 239 13.39 15.73 -3.24
CA PHE A 239 13.25 15.65 -1.77
C PHE A 239 12.51 16.84 -1.16
N THR A 240 12.69 18.04 -1.71
CA THR A 240 11.97 19.25 -1.28
C THR A 240 10.46 19.12 -1.44
N PHE A 241 10.00 18.54 -2.55
CA PHE A 241 8.58 18.31 -2.82
C PHE A 241 8.01 17.17 -1.97
N ILE A 242 8.82 16.16 -1.66
CA ILE A 242 8.44 15.09 -0.71
C ILE A 242 8.19 15.70 0.68
N GLY A 243 9.10 16.60 1.13
CA GLY A 243 8.93 17.33 2.38
C GLY A 243 7.66 18.20 2.39
N LEU A 244 7.39 18.93 1.30
CA LEU A 244 6.16 19.72 1.15
C LEU A 244 4.90 18.83 1.21
N LEU A 245 4.94 17.69 0.55
CA LEU A 245 3.83 16.73 0.53
C LEU A 245 3.56 16.17 1.94
N ALA A 246 4.62 15.76 2.64
CA ALA A 246 4.52 15.27 4.02
C ALA A 246 3.95 16.36 4.96
N PHE A 247 4.43 17.59 4.82
CA PHE A 247 3.95 18.71 5.61
C PHE A 247 2.49 19.07 5.29
N ALA A 248 2.11 19.10 4.02
CA ALA A 248 0.72 19.32 3.60
C ALA A 248 -0.23 18.28 4.21
N LEU A 249 0.19 17.01 4.26
CA LEU A 249 -0.58 15.94 4.90
C LEU A 249 -0.78 16.19 6.40
N VAL A 250 0.28 16.55 7.11
CA VAL A 250 0.17 16.89 8.53
C VAL A 250 -0.85 18.02 8.72
N LEU A 251 -0.82 19.07 7.90
CA LEU A 251 -1.76 20.17 7.95
C LEU A 251 -3.22 19.74 7.70
N ILE A 252 -3.45 18.78 6.79
CA ILE A 252 -4.80 18.25 6.49
C ILE A 252 -5.35 17.46 7.68
N ILE A 253 -4.50 16.66 8.32
CA ILE A 253 -4.88 15.79 9.44
C ILE A 253 -5.13 16.60 10.72
N LEU A 254 -4.46 17.75 10.87
CA LEU A 254 -4.66 18.63 12.03
C LEU A 254 -6.11 19.02 12.23
N PRO A 255 -6.53 19.24 13.50
CA PRO A 255 -7.90 19.69 13.82
C PRO A 255 -8.32 20.94 13.04
N THR A 256 -9.61 21.03 12.69
CA THR A 256 -10.17 22.12 11.87
C THR A 256 -10.02 23.53 12.45
N GLY A 257 -9.77 23.64 13.76
CA GLY A 257 -9.63 24.94 14.45
C GLY A 257 -8.32 25.69 14.21
N THR A 258 -7.34 25.08 13.54
CA THR A 258 -6.01 25.69 13.36
C THR A 258 -5.93 26.74 12.25
N GLY A 259 -6.92 26.80 11.35
CA GLY A 259 -6.89 27.70 10.17
C GLY A 259 -5.81 27.38 9.13
N LEU A 260 -5.04 26.29 9.29
CA LEU A 260 -3.88 25.96 8.46
C LEU A 260 -4.21 25.12 7.22
N LYS A 261 -5.43 24.58 7.12
CA LYS A 261 -5.84 23.73 5.99
C LYS A 261 -5.74 24.37 4.60
N PRO A 262 -6.01 25.68 4.41
CA PRO A 262 -5.84 26.31 3.10
C PRO A 262 -4.39 26.23 2.60
N TRP A 263 -3.41 26.30 3.48
CA TRP A 263 -2.00 26.17 3.12
C TRP A 263 -1.66 24.78 2.58
N ALA A 264 -2.29 23.74 3.14
CA ALA A 264 -2.14 22.38 2.60
C ALA A 264 -2.67 22.29 1.16
N VAL A 265 -3.82 22.91 0.87
CA VAL A 265 -4.38 22.94 -0.48
C VAL A 265 -3.43 23.66 -1.45
N ILE A 266 -2.87 24.80 -1.07
CA ILE A 266 -1.89 25.55 -1.88
C ILE A 266 -0.65 24.68 -2.16
N MET A 267 -0.14 23.97 -1.14
CA MET A 267 1.01 23.07 -1.33
C MET A 267 0.69 21.91 -2.26
N LEU A 268 -0.51 21.32 -2.17
CA LEU A 268 -0.94 20.25 -3.07
C LEU A 268 -1.14 20.76 -4.50
N LEU A 269 -1.64 21.98 -4.68
CA LEU A 269 -1.72 22.62 -6.01
C LEU A 269 -0.34 22.88 -6.59
N ALA A 270 0.62 23.33 -5.78
CA ALA A 270 2.00 23.51 -6.23
C ALA A 270 2.64 22.17 -6.68
N LEU A 271 2.34 21.08 -5.96
CA LEU A 271 2.76 19.73 -6.34
C LEU A 271 2.09 19.26 -7.64
N TRP A 272 0.82 19.56 -7.82
CA TRP A 272 0.10 19.24 -9.06
C TRP A 272 0.69 19.96 -10.29
N CYS A 273 1.15 21.19 -10.11
CA CYS A 273 1.79 21.97 -11.18
C CYS A 273 3.26 21.58 -11.42
N TYR A 274 3.83 20.71 -10.59
CA TYR A 274 5.22 20.28 -10.77
C TYR A 274 5.40 19.47 -12.04
N GLN A 275 6.38 19.87 -12.85
CA GLN A 275 6.85 19.11 -14.01
C GLN A 275 8.33 18.76 -13.81
N PRO A 276 8.74 17.52 -14.12
CA PRO A 276 10.15 17.15 -14.11
C PRO A 276 10.95 18.09 -15.02
N LYS A 277 12.18 18.39 -14.64
CA LYS A 277 13.07 19.16 -15.52
C LYS A 277 13.28 18.40 -16.82
N ALA A 278 13.00 19.04 -17.93
CA ALA A 278 13.39 18.53 -19.25
C ALA A 278 14.91 18.46 -19.33
N VAL A 279 15.43 17.49 -20.08
CA VAL A 279 16.87 17.39 -20.38
C VAL A 279 17.33 18.69 -21.05
N ALA A 280 18.47 19.23 -20.63
CA ALA A 280 18.96 20.48 -21.20
C ALA A 280 19.27 20.34 -22.70
N ARG A 281 19.25 21.47 -23.41
CA ARG A 281 19.66 21.45 -24.81
C ARG A 281 21.13 21.06 -24.92
N GLN A 282 21.46 20.18 -25.85
CA GLN A 282 22.79 19.61 -26.08
C GLN A 282 23.22 18.57 -25.05
N GLU A 283 22.33 18.16 -24.13
CA GLU A 283 22.56 17.05 -23.22
C GLU A 283 21.74 15.84 -23.64
N ALA A 284 22.28 14.66 -23.36
CA ALA A 284 21.56 13.39 -23.44
C ALA A 284 21.70 12.66 -22.11
N VAL A 285 20.59 12.18 -21.59
CA VAL A 285 20.55 11.35 -20.38
C VAL A 285 20.33 9.91 -20.80
N LEU A 286 21.24 9.05 -20.41
CA LEU A 286 21.16 7.62 -20.63
C LEU A 286 20.80 6.95 -19.32
N THR A 287 19.65 6.25 -19.30
CA THR A 287 19.15 5.51 -18.15
C THR A 287 19.14 4.04 -18.48
N VAL A 288 19.94 3.25 -17.79
CA VAL A 288 19.96 1.80 -17.88
C VAL A 288 19.04 1.25 -16.81
N PHE A 289 18.04 0.47 -17.21
CA PHE A 289 17.12 -0.15 -16.26
C PHE A 289 17.67 -1.48 -15.76
N ASP A 290 17.52 -1.73 -14.47
CA ASP A 290 17.79 -3.04 -13.89
C ASP A 290 16.61 -3.98 -14.22
N VAL A 291 16.76 -4.71 -15.31
CA VAL A 291 15.74 -5.65 -15.83
C VAL A 291 15.98 -7.09 -15.42
N GLY A 292 17.02 -7.31 -14.57
CA GLY A 292 17.49 -8.65 -14.24
C GLY A 292 18.27 -9.25 -15.40
N GLN A 293 17.74 -10.27 -16.07
CA GLN A 293 18.28 -10.76 -17.34
C GLN A 293 17.82 -9.87 -18.51
N GLY A 294 18.70 -9.62 -19.48
CA GLY A 294 18.40 -8.85 -20.67
C GLY A 294 18.83 -7.40 -20.61
N LEU A 295 18.21 -6.57 -21.43
CA LEU A 295 18.60 -5.16 -21.59
C LEU A 295 17.37 -4.27 -21.76
N SER A 296 17.42 -3.08 -21.16
CA SER A 296 16.53 -1.97 -21.51
C SER A 296 17.21 -0.65 -21.17
N ILE A 297 17.37 0.22 -22.18
CA ILE A 297 18.06 1.50 -22.04
C ILE A 297 17.17 2.61 -22.60
N LEU A 298 16.91 3.63 -21.79
CA LEU A 298 16.26 4.84 -22.22
C LEU A 298 17.30 5.93 -22.50
N ILE A 299 17.23 6.53 -23.67
CA ILE A 299 18.03 7.69 -24.05
C ILE A 299 17.09 8.87 -24.25
N GLN A 300 17.24 9.89 -23.41
CA GLN A 300 16.44 11.11 -23.46
C GLN A 300 17.28 12.30 -23.85
N THR A 301 16.78 13.09 -24.78
CA THR A 301 17.30 14.41 -25.11
C THR A 301 16.22 15.45 -24.81
N HIS A 302 16.48 16.72 -25.09
CA HIS A 302 15.51 17.79 -24.86
C HIS A 302 14.15 17.55 -25.57
N SER A 303 14.15 16.93 -26.75
CA SER A 303 12.96 16.78 -27.60
C SER A 303 12.62 15.34 -27.98
N HIS A 304 13.49 14.39 -27.72
CA HIS A 304 13.32 13.00 -28.17
C HIS A 304 13.58 12.03 -27.02
N ALA A 305 12.84 10.95 -27.03
CA ALA A 305 13.06 9.79 -26.17
C ALA A 305 13.18 8.54 -27.05
N MET A 306 14.24 7.79 -26.85
CA MET A 306 14.50 6.52 -27.52
C MET A 306 14.61 5.41 -26.48
N LEU A 307 13.91 4.32 -26.71
CA LEU A 307 14.04 3.10 -25.89
C LEU A 307 14.75 2.03 -26.71
N TYR A 308 15.85 1.52 -26.18
CA TYR A 308 16.61 0.41 -26.75
C TYR A 308 16.34 -0.85 -25.92
N ASP A 309 15.77 -1.87 -26.52
CA ASP A 309 15.23 -3.07 -25.92
C ASP A 309 14.22 -2.78 -24.79
N THR A 310 13.51 -3.81 -24.37
CA THR A 310 12.38 -3.67 -23.43
C THR A 310 12.45 -4.61 -22.24
N GLY A 311 13.49 -5.43 -22.16
CA GLY A 311 13.67 -6.43 -21.12
C GLY A 311 12.63 -7.56 -21.16
N GLU A 312 12.71 -8.44 -20.17
CA GLU A 312 11.84 -9.59 -20.02
C GLU A 312 10.39 -9.18 -19.71
N ARG A 313 9.41 -10.02 -20.09
CA ARG A 313 7.96 -9.80 -19.86
C ARG A 313 7.61 -9.51 -18.42
N SER A 314 8.29 -10.15 -17.48
CA SER A 314 8.10 -9.94 -16.04
C SER A 314 8.34 -8.48 -15.62
N PHE A 315 9.25 -7.79 -16.30
CA PHE A 315 9.67 -6.41 -16.03
C PHE A 315 8.75 -5.34 -16.59
N TYR A 316 7.71 -5.68 -17.38
CA TYR A 316 6.85 -4.68 -18.02
C TYR A 316 6.33 -3.59 -17.08
N ARG A 317 5.86 -3.96 -15.89
CA ARG A 317 5.27 -3.02 -14.94
C ARG A 317 6.29 -2.01 -14.42
N ASP A 318 7.50 -2.49 -14.12
CA ASP A 318 8.56 -1.64 -13.59
C ASP A 318 9.10 -0.73 -14.69
N LEU A 319 9.27 -1.23 -15.92
CA LEU A 319 9.62 -0.43 -17.09
C LEU A 319 8.58 0.67 -17.35
N GLN A 320 7.29 0.31 -17.34
CA GLN A 320 6.20 1.27 -17.51
C GLN A 320 6.24 2.38 -16.44
N GLN A 321 6.42 2.00 -15.19
CA GLN A 321 6.48 2.93 -14.06
C GLN A 321 7.69 3.87 -14.18
N ASN A 322 8.85 3.32 -14.50
CA ASN A 322 10.08 4.08 -14.64
C ASN A 322 10.00 5.07 -15.83
N LEU A 323 9.48 4.65 -16.97
CA LEU A 323 9.28 5.55 -18.13
C LEU A 323 8.34 6.70 -17.78
N LEU A 324 7.24 6.43 -17.08
CA LEU A 324 6.31 7.47 -16.64
C LEU A 324 6.92 8.39 -15.59
N ALA A 325 7.66 7.85 -14.64
CA ALA A 325 8.36 8.61 -13.60
C ALA A 325 9.44 9.54 -14.19
N LEU A 326 10.10 9.12 -15.26
CA LEU A 326 11.07 9.92 -16.03
C LEU A 326 10.39 10.91 -16.99
N GLY A 327 9.06 10.98 -16.98
CA GLY A 327 8.30 11.94 -17.79
C GLY A 327 8.18 11.57 -19.27
N VAL A 328 8.46 10.33 -19.64
CA VAL A 328 8.32 9.88 -21.04
C VAL A 328 6.84 9.78 -21.38
N ARG A 329 6.37 10.67 -22.24
CA ARG A 329 4.99 10.67 -22.74
C ARG A 329 4.87 10.07 -24.14
N LYS A 330 5.95 10.10 -24.90
CA LYS A 330 6.04 9.64 -26.28
C LYS A 330 7.44 9.09 -26.53
N LEU A 331 7.54 8.05 -27.34
CA LEU A 331 8.81 7.48 -27.77
C LEU A 331 9.02 7.87 -29.26
N SER A 332 10.08 8.60 -29.53
CA SER A 332 10.45 8.93 -30.92
C SER A 332 10.99 7.69 -31.66
N LEU A 333 11.63 6.79 -30.91
CA LEU A 333 12.21 5.57 -31.45
C LEU A 333 12.14 4.44 -30.40
N LEU A 334 11.66 3.28 -30.84
CA LEU A 334 11.83 2.00 -30.15
C LEU A 334 12.78 1.14 -31.01
N MET A 335 13.91 0.80 -30.45
CA MET A 335 14.90 -0.04 -31.13
C MET A 335 14.96 -1.40 -30.43
N LEU A 336 14.82 -2.48 -31.21
CA LEU A 336 14.86 -3.86 -30.73
C LEU A 336 16.06 -4.55 -31.37
N SER A 337 16.98 -5.03 -30.55
CA SER A 337 18.23 -5.63 -31.00
C SER A 337 17.99 -6.95 -31.73
N HIS A 338 17.35 -7.90 -31.07
CA HIS A 338 17.02 -9.22 -31.58
C HIS A 338 15.76 -9.77 -30.91
N HIS A 339 15.24 -10.89 -31.44
CA HIS A 339 14.02 -11.50 -30.95
C HIS A 339 14.31 -12.55 -29.88
N ASP A 340 14.57 -12.06 -28.64
CA ASP A 340 14.65 -12.86 -27.44
C ASP A 340 13.81 -12.23 -26.33
N GLN A 341 13.19 -13.07 -25.48
CA GLN A 341 12.21 -12.62 -24.48
C GLN A 341 12.78 -11.65 -23.44
N ASP A 342 14.08 -11.72 -23.19
CA ASP A 342 14.81 -10.85 -22.27
C ASP A 342 15.24 -9.51 -22.90
N HIS A 343 15.06 -9.36 -24.21
CA HIS A 343 15.32 -8.11 -24.95
C HIS A 343 14.05 -7.44 -25.46
N ASP A 344 13.17 -8.20 -26.11
CA ASP A 344 11.97 -7.67 -26.74
C ASP A 344 10.66 -8.03 -26.01
N GLY A 345 10.72 -8.69 -24.88
CA GLY A 345 9.56 -9.28 -24.19
C GLY A 345 8.38 -8.34 -23.97
N ASN A 346 8.61 -7.04 -23.93
CA ASN A 346 7.59 -6.01 -23.67
C ASN A 346 7.28 -5.06 -24.84
N TRP A 347 7.87 -5.27 -26.01
CA TRP A 347 7.74 -4.34 -27.12
C TRP A 347 6.28 -4.06 -27.52
N LEU A 348 5.44 -5.10 -27.51
CA LEU A 348 4.03 -5.03 -27.88
C LEU A 348 3.21 -4.23 -26.86
N ASN A 349 3.51 -4.39 -25.59
CA ASN A 349 2.86 -3.64 -24.51
C ASN A 349 3.29 -2.18 -24.52
N ILE A 350 4.56 -1.91 -24.80
CA ILE A 350 5.10 -0.56 -24.92
C ILE A 350 4.48 0.13 -26.12
N SER A 351 4.44 -0.49 -27.30
CA SER A 351 3.85 0.09 -28.51
C SER A 351 2.33 0.32 -28.43
N ARG A 352 1.64 -0.44 -27.56
CA ARG A 352 0.20 -0.21 -27.30
C ARG A 352 -0.06 0.93 -26.32
N TYR A 353 0.83 1.13 -25.38
CA TYR A 353 0.64 2.13 -24.32
C TYR A 353 1.20 3.51 -24.70
N TRP A 354 2.37 3.55 -25.36
CA TRP A 354 3.00 4.80 -25.81
C TRP A 354 2.79 5.02 -27.29
N GLN A 355 2.64 6.27 -27.65
CA GLN A 355 2.80 6.67 -29.04
C GLN A 355 4.28 6.51 -29.42
N VAL A 356 4.57 5.57 -30.33
CA VAL A 356 5.91 5.31 -30.85
C VAL A 356 5.95 5.78 -32.30
N ASP A 357 6.82 6.74 -32.62
CA ASP A 357 6.89 7.28 -33.98
C ASP A 357 7.56 6.32 -34.96
N LYS A 358 8.57 5.56 -34.48
CA LYS A 358 9.31 4.62 -35.30
C LYS A 358 9.77 3.44 -34.49
N ILE A 359 9.64 2.24 -35.07
CA ILE A 359 10.19 1.00 -34.51
C ILE A 359 11.26 0.49 -35.47
N LEU A 360 12.46 0.21 -34.95
CA LEU A 360 13.54 -0.46 -35.66
C LEU A 360 13.82 -1.79 -34.99
N ALA A 361 13.93 -2.83 -35.78
CA ALA A 361 14.21 -4.18 -35.28
C ALA A 361 15.31 -4.82 -36.10
N GLY A 362 16.27 -5.44 -35.41
CA GLY A 362 17.36 -6.17 -36.08
C GLY A 362 16.86 -7.39 -36.85
N GLN A 363 15.76 -8.02 -36.40
CA GLN A 363 15.11 -9.17 -37.02
C GLN A 363 13.66 -8.83 -37.40
N ALA A 364 13.48 -7.99 -38.40
CA ALA A 364 12.16 -7.43 -38.75
C ALA A 364 11.08 -8.48 -39.05
N GLN A 365 11.45 -9.67 -39.54
CA GLN A 365 10.53 -10.77 -39.86
C GLN A 365 9.83 -11.34 -38.61
N ALA A 366 10.44 -11.22 -37.43
CA ALA A 366 9.87 -11.69 -36.18
C ALA A 366 8.73 -10.80 -35.63
N TYR A 367 8.58 -9.59 -36.17
CA TYR A 367 7.67 -8.55 -35.63
C TYR A 367 6.49 -8.25 -36.58
N VAL A 368 5.96 -9.27 -37.24
CA VAL A 368 4.78 -9.11 -38.09
C VAL A 368 3.56 -8.87 -37.21
N VAL A 369 3.16 -7.61 -37.09
CA VAL A 369 1.90 -7.23 -36.42
C VAL A 369 0.81 -7.20 -37.49
N PRO A 370 -0.27 -7.99 -37.34
CA PRO A 370 -1.46 -7.74 -38.13
C PRO A 370 -2.09 -6.44 -37.60
N VAL A 371 -2.14 -5.41 -38.45
CA VAL A 371 -2.91 -4.17 -38.27
C VAL A 371 -2.13 -2.90 -37.93
N SER A 372 -2.25 -1.93 -38.88
CA SER A 372 -2.38 -0.49 -38.68
C SER A 372 -1.24 0.35 -38.12
N TYR A 373 0.00 -0.12 -38.07
CA TYR A 373 1.13 0.78 -37.86
C TYR A 373 1.93 0.94 -39.17
N THR A 374 1.79 2.11 -39.81
CA THR A 374 2.25 2.37 -41.17
C THR A 374 3.76 2.55 -41.35
N HIS A 375 4.61 2.28 -40.35
CA HIS A 375 6.05 2.57 -40.46
C HIS A 375 6.98 1.53 -39.79
N LEU A 376 6.85 0.24 -40.17
CA LEU A 376 7.94 -0.73 -39.96
C LEU A 376 8.88 -0.65 -41.16
N ARG A 377 10.07 -0.08 -41.02
CA ARG A 377 11.16 -0.21 -41.98
C ARG A 377 12.22 -1.17 -41.43
N ALA A 378 12.36 -2.30 -42.07
CA ALA A 378 13.52 -3.18 -41.88
C ALA A 378 14.74 -2.51 -42.53
N HIS A 379 15.80 -2.30 -41.79
CA HIS A 379 17.13 -2.06 -42.37
C HIS A 379 17.85 -3.40 -42.43
N GLU A 380 17.81 -4.05 -43.58
CA GLU A 380 18.76 -5.13 -43.87
C GLU A 380 20.16 -4.50 -43.96
N THR A 381 21.00 -4.73 -42.97
CA THR A 381 22.44 -4.57 -43.17
C THR A 381 22.90 -5.80 -43.96
N ARG A 382 23.07 -5.65 -45.27
CA ARG A 382 23.84 -6.59 -46.04
C ARG A 382 25.26 -6.61 -45.45
N GLY A 383 25.57 -7.66 -44.71
CA GLY A 383 26.95 -8.01 -44.41
C GLY A 383 27.63 -8.51 -45.68
N ASN A 384 28.70 -7.87 -46.07
CA ASN A 384 29.73 -8.44 -46.96
C ASN A 384 30.63 -9.35 -46.14
#